data_d2c3da320b4afd74bdd5b091120cc283
#
_entry.id   d2c3da320b4afd74bdd5b091120cc283
#
_cell.length_a   1.000
_cell.length_b   1.000
_cell.length_c   1.000
_cell.angle_alpha   90.00
_cell.angle_beta   90.00
_cell.angle_gamma   90.00
#
_symmetry.space_group_name_H-M   'P 1'
#
loop_
_entity.id
_entity.type
_entity.pdbx_description
1 polymer ?
#
loop_
_entity_poly.entity_id
_entity_poly.type
_entity_poly.pdbx_seq_one_letter_code
_entity_poly.pdbx_strand_id
1 'polypeptide(L)'
;SDVKDALKWPSSRPPRSRFWASVYGATSVFLGLLPGIAALPGVAVIGYAVAGTSSLSAALGQALLFVPVATIAYFLTYALLVLAGVRALGVGMVEGYHPVHGRVAWQVWATERLMGMAREGLFPLYASLFTPVWLRLLGAKVGRNVEASTVLALPKMTKVDSGAFLADDTMVATYELGHGWLHAAPARIGKQAFLGNSGMTAPGRSVPKRGLVGVLSSTPAKAKKGSSYLGMPPLPVRRAVEESDTSRTYTPPLHLKAARALVELCRILPVMCAVALTVGVAFALLALAAWGGFWAAALLAGPVLLAAGIVAALTATAAKWLLVGKFREIDHPLWSSFVWRNELADTFVEALAVPWLIGSLGGTPLLPAWLRTMGVKIGRGVWLDTYWLPESDLVSLGDGATINRGCVVQTHLFHDRIMTMSRVTLEEGATLGPHGIVLPGASIGARTTVGPGSLVTRGDAVPADSRWLGNPISAWRR
;
A
#
# COMPACT_ATOMS: atom_id res chain seq x y z
N SER A 1 -5.53 -29.03 -15.44
CA SER A 1 -6.91 -29.57 -15.42
C SER A 1 -8.05 -28.55 -15.52
N ASP A 2 -7.81 -27.25 -15.72
CA ASP A 2 -8.88 -26.25 -15.67
C ASP A 2 -9.12 -25.47 -16.99
N VAL A 3 -8.85 -26.11 -18.12
CA VAL A 3 -9.21 -25.56 -19.46
C VAL A 3 -10.73 -25.40 -19.60
N LYS A 4 -11.53 -26.15 -18.83
CA LYS A 4 -13.01 -26.08 -18.89
C LYS A 4 -13.59 -24.83 -18.19
N ASP A 5 -12.85 -24.20 -17.30
CA ASP A 5 -13.28 -22.98 -16.57
C ASP A 5 -12.69 -21.69 -17.16
N ALA A 6 -12.05 -21.76 -18.33
CA ALA A 6 -11.57 -20.58 -19.04
C ALA A 6 -12.75 -19.69 -19.45
N LEU A 7 -12.64 -18.39 -19.18
CA LEU A 7 -13.63 -17.40 -19.61
C LEU A 7 -13.84 -17.51 -21.14
N LYS A 8 -15.09 -17.65 -21.55
CA LYS A 8 -15.44 -17.64 -22.97
C LYS A 8 -15.57 -16.19 -23.42
N TRP A 9 -14.48 -15.65 -23.92
CA TRP A 9 -14.46 -14.30 -24.47
C TRP A 9 -15.32 -14.21 -25.74
N PRO A 10 -15.99 -13.05 -25.97
CA PRO A 10 -16.69 -12.83 -27.22
C PRO A 10 -15.76 -13.00 -28.44
N SER A 11 -16.19 -13.72 -29.46
CA SER A 11 -15.42 -13.95 -30.67
C SER A 11 -15.36 -12.73 -31.60
N SER A 12 -16.29 -11.78 -31.41
CA SER A 12 -16.33 -10.54 -32.19
C SER A 12 -15.27 -9.55 -31.75
N ARG A 13 -14.74 -8.78 -32.70
CA ARG A 13 -13.85 -7.64 -32.36
C ARG A 13 -14.63 -6.55 -31.65
N PRO A 14 -14.11 -5.98 -30.54
CA PRO A 14 -14.79 -4.89 -29.85
C PRO A 14 -14.85 -3.64 -30.73
N PRO A 15 -15.97 -2.88 -30.67
CA PRO A 15 -16.11 -1.65 -31.43
C PRO A 15 -15.09 -0.60 -30.95
N ARG A 16 -14.51 0.14 -31.89
CA ARG A 16 -13.63 1.29 -31.60
C ARG A 16 -14.48 2.56 -31.54
N SER A 17 -14.27 3.39 -30.51
CA SER A 17 -14.97 4.67 -30.35
C SER A 17 -14.00 5.78 -30.07
N ARG A 18 -13.93 6.78 -31.00
CA ARG A 18 -13.14 8.01 -30.80
C ARG A 18 -13.69 8.84 -29.64
N PHE A 19 -15.00 8.83 -29.43
CA PHE A 19 -15.64 9.51 -28.32
C PHE A 19 -15.08 9.00 -26.99
N TRP A 20 -15.06 7.68 -26.77
CA TRP A 20 -14.52 7.12 -25.51
C TRP A 20 -13.02 7.38 -25.35
N ALA A 21 -12.25 7.39 -26.46
CA ALA A 21 -10.84 7.77 -26.37
C ALA A 21 -10.66 9.20 -25.83
N SER A 22 -11.49 10.15 -26.30
CA SER A 22 -11.48 11.53 -25.78
C SER A 22 -11.92 11.61 -24.34
N VAL A 23 -12.93 10.82 -23.91
CA VAL A 23 -13.39 10.74 -22.53
C VAL A 23 -12.28 10.23 -21.60
N TYR A 24 -11.56 9.15 -21.98
CA TYR A 24 -10.40 8.67 -21.23
C TYR A 24 -9.32 9.76 -21.09
N GLY A 25 -8.99 10.46 -22.17
CA GLY A 25 -8.02 11.56 -22.17
C GLY A 25 -8.42 12.70 -21.23
N ALA A 26 -9.66 13.21 -21.36
CA ALA A 26 -10.18 14.25 -20.48
C ALA A 26 -10.20 13.83 -19.00
N THR A 27 -10.61 12.58 -18.74
CA THR A 27 -10.59 12.02 -17.38
C THR A 27 -9.17 11.92 -16.83
N SER A 28 -8.19 11.52 -17.65
CA SER A 28 -6.77 11.46 -17.21
C SER A 28 -6.26 12.83 -16.78
N VAL A 29 -6.57 13.88 -17.56
CA VAL A 29 -6.19 15.27 -17.23
C VAL A 29 -6.87 15.71 -15.93
N PHE A 30 -8.19 15.47 -15.80
CA PHE A 30 -8.93 15.82 -14.61
C PHE A 30 -8.38 15.12 -13.35
N LEU A 31 -8.12 13.82 -13.44
CA LEU A 31 -7.53 13.07 -12.33
C LEU A 31 -6.13 13.58 -11.96
N GLY A 32 -5.31 13.96 -12.96
CA GLY A 32 -4.01 14.58 -12.70
C GLY A 32 -4.10 15.91 -11.94
N LEU A 33 -5.19 16.67 -12.11
CA LEU A 33 -5.43 17.94 -11.41
C LEU A 33 -6.07 17.75 -10.03
N LEU A 34 -6.64 16.59 -9.75
CA LEU A 34 -7.44 16.35 -8.54
C LEU A 34 -6.69 16.64 -7.22
N PRO A 35 -5.42 16.25 -7.02
CA PRO A 35 -4.66 16.62 -5.81
C PRO A 35 -4.50 18.14 -5.65
N GLY A 36 -4.28 18.86 -6.76
CA GLY A 36 -4.21 20.31 -6.77
C GLY A 36 -5.54 20.97 -6.40
N ILE A 37 -6.65 20.46 -6.95
CA ILE A 37 -8.01 20.94 -6.60
C ILE A 37 -8.28 20.67 -5.12
N ALA A 38 -7.91 19.52 -4.61
CA ALA A 38 -8.08 19.18 -3.20
C ALA A 38 -7.24 20.08 -2.27
N ALA A 39 -6.11 20.62 -2.76
CA ALA A 39 -5.25 21.51 -1.99
C ALA A 39 -5.81 22.96 -1.87
N LEU A 40 -6.70 23.38 -2.77
CA LEU A 40 -7.19 24.76 -2.80
C LEU A 40 -7.76 25.28 -1.47
N PRO A 41 -8.60 24.53 -0.72
CA PRO A 41 -9.08 25.01 0.57
C PRO A 41 -7.96 25.16 1.60
N GLY A 42 -6.97 24.27 1.60
CA GLY A 42 -5.78 24.39 2.47
C GLY A 42 -4.95 25.61 2.13
N VAL A 43 -4.73 25.87 0.83
CA VAL A 43 -4.04 27.07 0.33
C VAL A 43 -4.81 28.33 0.74
N ALA A 44 -6.13 28.34 0.62
CA ALA A 44 -6.98 29.46 1.05
C ALA A 44 -6.86 29.73 2.57
N VAL A 45 -6.82 28.67 3.39
CA VAL A 45 -6.60 28.81 4.85
C VAL A 45 -5.24 29.46 5.15
N ILE A 46 -4.17 28.98 4.51
CA ILE A 46 -2.84 29.58 4.68
C ILE A 46 -2.81 31.01 4.14
N GLY A 47 -3.39 31.27 2.97
CA GLY A 47 -3.47 32.62 2.38
C GLY A 47 -4.18 33.61 3.30
N TYR A 48 -5.28 33.20 3.91
CA TYR A 48 -6.00 34.01 4.92
C TYR A 48 -5.14 34.26 6.16
N ALA A 49 -4.45 33.23 6.67
CA ALA A 49 -3.62 33.32 7.86
C ALA A 49 -2.44 34.30 7.69
N VAL A 50 -1.87 34.41 6.51
CA VAL A 50 -0.74 35.32 6.22
C VAL A 50 -1.18 36.71 5.77
N ALA A 51 -2.45 36.90 5.46
CA ALA A 51 -2.99 38.19 5.04
C ALA A 51 -2.78 39.25 6.15
N GLY A 52 -2.19 40.37 5.79
CA GLY A 52 -1.93 41.47 6.73
C GLY A 52 -0.68 41.30 7.62
N THR A 53 0.12 40.26 7.44
CA THR A 53 1.42 40.15 8.11
C THR A 53 2.42 41.15 7.53
N SER A 54 3.24 41.75 8.41
CA SER A 54 4.16 42.83 8.04
C SER A 54 5.55 42.33 7.61
N SER A 55 5.88 41.07 7.83
CA SER A 55 7.18 40.48 7.49
C SER A 55 7.07 39.03 7.06
N LEU A 56 8.07 38.55 6.29
CA LEU A 56 8.13 37.16 5.84
C LEU A 56 8.21 36.16 7.02
N SER A 57 8.93 36.52 8.10
CA SER A 57 9.03 35.70 9.29
C SER A 57 7.70 35.59 10.05
N ALA A 58 6.97 36.72 10.18
CA ALA A 58 5.63 36.71 10.78
C ALA A 58 4.65 35.89 9.93
N ALA A 59 4.70 36.03 8.61
CA ALA A 59 3.91 35.23 7.67
C ALA A 59 4.20 33.74 7.80
N LEU A 60 5.47 33.33 7.86
CA LEU A 60 5.86 31.92 8.09
C LEU A 60 5.30 31.39 9.43
N GLY A 61 5.44 32.16 10.52
CA GLY A 61 4.90 31.77 11.83
C GLY A 61 3.39 31.56 11.78
N GLN A 62 2.63 32.47 11.16
CA GLN A 62 1.19 32.32 11.00
C GLN A 62 0.83 31.15 10.09
N ALA A 63 1.53 30.97 8.96
CA ALA A 63 1.31 29.85 8.07
C ALA A 63 1.49 28.49 8.79
N LEU A 64 2.59 28.34 9.56
CA LEU A 64 2.87 27.13 10.33
C LEU A 64 1.82 26.87 11.43
N LEU A 65 1.31 27.91 12.08
CA LEU A 65 0.24 27.77 13.09
C LEU A 65 -1.05 27.21 12.49
N PHE A 66 -1.35 27.55 11.23
CA PHE A 66 -2.56 27.10 10.52
C PHE A 66 -2.38 25.80 9.71
N VAL A 67 -1.19 25.20 9.69
CA VAL A 67 -0.93 23.91 9.05
C VAL A 67 -1.93 22.83 9.46
N PRO A 68 -2.29 22.63 10.75
CA PRO A 68 -3.26 21.61 11.12
C PRO A 68 -4.62 21.82 10.44
N VAL A 69 -5.13 23.04 10.40
CA VAL A 69 -6.42 23.37 9.76
C VAL A 69 -6.35 23.18 8.25
N ALA A 70 -5.27 23.65 7.63
CA ALA A 70 -5.03 23.49 6.19
C ALA A 70 -4.92 22.01 5.79
N THR A 71 -4.24 21.19 6.60
CA THR A 71 -4.12 19.74 6.39
C THR A 71 -5.48 19.05 6.48
N ILE A 72 -6.29 19.36 7.48
CA ILE A 72 -7.64 18.80 7.63
C ILE A 72 -8.51 19.22 6.45
N ALA A 73 -8.46 20.48 6.03
CA ALA A 73 -9.21 20.98 4.88
C ALA A 73 -8.82 20.24 3.59
N TYR A 74 -7.52 20.07 3.34
CA TYR A 74 -7.00 19.29 2.21
C TYR A 74 -7.50 17.83 2.26
N PHE A 75 -7.29 17.16 3.39
CA PHE A 75 -7.59 15.74 3.56
C PHE A 75 -9.08 15.44 3.38
N LEU A 76 -9.96 16.25 4.00
CA LEU A 76 -11.41 16.12 3.86
C LEU A 76 -11.87 16.41 2.42
N THR A 77 -11.34 17.45 1.79
CA THR A 77 -11.68 17.79 0.40
C THR A 77 -11.27 16.66 -0.53
N TYR A 78 -10.06 16.11 -0.35
CA TYR A 78 -9.60 14.99 -1.16
C TYR A 78 -10.50 13.75 -0.97
N ALA A 79 -10.81 13.39 0.27
CA ALA A 79 -11.72 12.28 0.57
C ALA A 79 -13.11 12.48 -0.06
N LEU A 80 -13.68 13.68 0.02
CA LEU A 80 -14.97 14.00 -0.58
C LEU A 80 -14.94 13.91 -2.12
N LEU A 81 -13.89 14.40 -2.77
CA LEU A 81 -13.75 14.32 -4.22
C LEU A 81 -13.63 12.86 -4.69
N VAL A 82 -12.83 12.04 -4.01
CA VAL A 82 -12.73 10.61 -4.31
C VAL A 82 -14.07 9.91 -4.07
N LEU A 83 -14.72 10.17 -2.93
CA LEU A 83 -16.02 9.60 -2.60
C LEU A 83 -17.07 9.93 -3.66
N ALA A 84 -17.21 11.20 -4.03
CA ALA A 84 -18.14 11.65 -5.04
C ALA A 84 -17.85 11.00 -6.40
N GLY A 85 -16.59 10.99 -6.82
CA GLY A 85 -16.15 10.38 -8.08
C GLY A 85 -16.45 8.88 -8.15
N VAL A 86 -16.05 8.10 -7.13
CA VAL A 86 -16.27 6.65 -7.07
C VAL A 86 -17.76 6.31 -7.03
N ARG A 87 -18.55 7.08 -6.28
CA ARG A 87 -20.02 6.87 -6.21
C ARG A 87 -20.68 7.20 -7.54
N ALA A 88 -20.31 8.29 -8.20
CA ALA A 88 -20.84 8.67 -9.51
C ALA A 88 -20.46 7.63 -10.60
N LEU A 89 -19.21 7.19 -10.63
CA LEU A 89 -18.74 6.16 -11.57
C LEU A 89 -19.42 4.79 -11.32
N GLY A 90 -19.84 4.50 -10.11
CA GLY A 90 -20.58 3.28 -9.78
C GLY A 90 -22.00 3.23 -10.33
N VAL A 91 -22.59 4.38 -10.76
CA VAL A 91 -23.94 4.43 -11.31
C VAL A 91 -24.00 3.77 -12.69
N GLY A 92 -24.86 2.75 -12.83
CA GLY A 92 -24.99 2.01 -14.09
C GLY A 92 -23.79 1.14 -14.45
N MET A 93 -22.84 0.91 -13.55
CA MET A 93 -21.82 -0.11 -13.69
C MET A 93 -22.47 -1.49 -13.52
N VAL A 94 -22.43 -2.33 -14.55
CA VAL A 94 -23.09 -3.63 -14.62
C VAL A 94 -22.11 -4.75 -14.92
N GLU A 95 -22.45 -5.97 -14.50
CA GLU A 95 -21.68 -7.18 -14.81
C GLU A 95 -21.84 -7.58 -16.27
N GLY A 96 -20.90 -8.37 -16.77
CA GLY A 96 -20.87 -8.90 -18.14
C GLY A 96 -19.63 -8.52 -18.92
N TYR A 97 -19.67 -8.73 -20.23
CA TYR A 97 -18.60 -8.40 -21.17
C TYR A 97 -18.82 -7.02 -21.78
N HIS A 98 -17.83 -6.15 -21.68
CA HIS A 98 -17.88 -4.78 -22.16
C HIS A 98 -16.64 -4.46 -23.01
N PRO A 99 -16.77 -3.67 -24.11
CA PRO A 99 -15.61 -3.22 -24.87
C PRO A 99 -14.67 -2.39 -23.98
N VAL A 100 -13.34 -2.59 -24.11
CA VAL A 100 -12.35 -1.82 -23.32
C VAL A 100 -12.42 -0.29 -23.57
N HIS A 101 -12.89 0.13 -24.75
CA HIS A 101 -13.17 1.54 -25.05
C HIS A 101 -14.68 1.81 -25.06
N GLY A 102 -15.33 1.49 -23.94
CA GLY A 102 -16.75 1.68 -23.71
C GLY A 102 -17.04 2.24 -22.31
N ARG A 103 -18.31 2.56 -22.06
CA ARG A 103 -18.75 3.20 -20.81
C ARG A 103 -18.32 2.44 -19.56
N VAL A 104 -18.63 1.15 -19.47
CA VAL A 104 -18.37 0.38 -18.25
C VAL A 104 -16.87 0.18 -18.04
N ALA A 105 -16.11 -0.08 -19.09
CA ALA A 105 -14.65 -0.18 -18.96
C ALA A 105 -14.00 1.15 -18.54
N TRP A 106 -14.50 2.28 -19.04
CA TRP A 106 -14.09 3.60 -18.58
C TRP A 106 -14.44 3.82 -17.10
N GLN A 107 -15.66 3.46 -16.66
CA GLN A 107 -16.06 3.55 -15.25
C GLN A 107 -15.13 2.72 -14.35
N VAL A 108 -14.81 1.48 -14.75
CA VAL A 108 -13.87 0.60 -14.03
C VAL A 108 -12.49 1.23 -13.94
N TRP A 109 -11.92 1.64 -15.08
CA TRP A 109 -10.60 2.27 -15.14
C TRP A 109 -10.50 3.55 -14.30
N ALA A 110 -11.48 4.45 -14.43
CA ALA A 110 -11.50 5.70 -13.68
C ALA A 110 -11.66 5.47 -12.16
N THR A 111 -12.48 4.47 -11.77
CA THR A 111 -12.62 4.06 -10.36
C THR A 111 -11.31 3.53 -9.81
N GLU A 112 -10.60 2.67 -10.56
CA GLU A 112 -9.29 2.16 -10.12
C GLU A 112 -8.27 3.27 -9.93
N ARG A 113 -8.22 4.23 -10.87
CA ARG A 113 -7.33 5.40 -10.74
C ARG A 113 -7.65 6.20 -9.48
N LEU A 114 -8.92 6.50 -9.23
CA LEU A 114 -9.34 7.19 -8.00
C LEU A 114 -9.01 6.39 -6.74
N MET A 115 -9.22 5.07 -6.75
CA MET A 115 -8.88 4.20 -5.62
C MET A 115 -7.36 4.13 -5.38
N GLY A 116 -6.56 4.10 -6.46
CA GLY A 116 -5.10 4.18 -6.38
C GLY A 116 -4.64 5.51 -5.76
N MET A 117 -5.14 6.62 -6.27
CA MET A 117 -4.86 7.96 -5.75
C MET A 117 -5.30 8.12 -4.28
N ALA A 118 -6.44 7.52 -3.89
CA ALA A 118 -6.89 7.53 -2.51
C ALA A 118 -5.96 6.74 -1.59
N ARG A 119 -5.44 5.59 -2.01
CA ARG A 119 -4.48 4.82 -1.21
C ARG A 119 -3.18 5.58 -0.95
N GLU A 120 -2.72 6.37 -1.92
CA GLU A 120 -1.54 7.21 -1.77
C GLU A 120 -1.83 8.48 -0.96
N GLY A 121 -2.80 9.29 -1.39
CA GLY A 121 -3.07 10.61 -0.81
C GLY A 121 -3.85 10.58 0.52
N LEU A 122 -4.62 9.51 0.76
CA LEU A 122 -5.39 9.28 1.99
C LEU A 122 -4.88 8.06 2.77
N PHE A 123 -3.58 7.76 2.67
CA PHE A 123 -2.96 6.59 3.31
C PHE A 123 -3.34 6.42 4.79
N PRO A 124 -3.49 7.47 5.62
CA PRO A 124 -3.96 7.33 7.00
C PRO A 124 -5.32 6.64 7.19
N LEU A 125 -6.19 6.59 6.16
CA LEU A 125 -7.46 5.86 6.22
C LEU A 125 -7.31 4.35 6.00
N TYR A 126 -6.21 3.92 5.36
CA TYR A 126 -5.96 2.51 5.04
C TYR A 126 -5.20 1.81 6.16
N ALA A 127 -5.23 0.48 6.21
CA ALA A 127 -4.67 -0.31 7.30
C ALA A 127 -5.15 0.15 8.70
N SER A 128 -6.43 0.51 8.84
CA SER A 128 -6.98 1.12 10.04
C SER A 128 -8.43 0.69 10.31
N LEU A 129 -8.97 1.04 11.47
CA LEU A 129 -10.40 0.89 11.77
C LEU A 129 -11.30 1.66 10.79
N PHE A 130 -10.76 2.68 10.14
CA PHE A 130 -11.50 3.51 9.19
C PHE A 130 -11.60 2.87 7.81
N THR A 131 -10.69 1.94 7.41
CA THR A 131 -10.72 1.30 6.09
C THR A 131 -12.06 0.63 5.77
N PRO A 132 -12.64 -0.22 6.64
CA PRO A 132 -13.96 -0.82 6.36
C PRO A 132 -15.09 0.20 6.25
N VAL A 133 -15.01 1.30 7.01
CA VAL A 133 -15.99 2.40 6.95
C VAL A 133 -15.84 3.14 5.62
N TRP A 134 -14.62 3.46 5.24
CA TRP A 134 -14.29 4.10 3.98
C TRP A 134 -14.79 3.29 2.78
N LEU A 135 -14.51 1.99 2.74
CA LEU A 135 -15.01 1.11 1.68
C LEU A 135 -16.54 1.06 1.60
N ARG A 136 -17.26 1.11 2.75
CA ARG A 136 -18.74 1.22 2.76
C ARG A 136 -19.21 2.53 2.17
N LEU A 137 -18.59 3.64 2.56
CA LEU A 137 -18.90 4.96 2.00
C LEU A 137 -18.71 4.98 0.49
N LEU A 138 -17.65 4.36 -0.02
CA LEU A 138 -17.37 4.21 -1.45
C LEU A 138 -18.35 3.28 -2.19
N GLY A 139 -19.16 2.49 -1.48
CA GLY A 139 -20.21 1.66 -2.06
C GLY A 139 -20.00 0.15 -1.97
N ALA A 140 -18.94 -0.32 -1.31
CA ALA A 140 -18.74 -1.74 -1.05
C ALA A 140 -19.68 -2.26 0.05
N LYS A 141 -20.07 -3.53 -0.05
CA LYS A 141 -20.84 -4.21 1.00
C LYS A 141 -19.87 -4.86 2.00
N VAL A 142 -19.58 -4.17 3.11
CA VAL A 142 -18.61 -4.64 4.11
C VAL A 142 -19.30 -4.92 5.44
N GLY A 143 -19.11 -6.13 5.97
CA GLY A 143 -19.68 -6.61 7.22
C GLY A 143 -19.06 -5.98 8.48
N ARG A 144 -19.46 -6.48 9.66
CA ARG A 144 -18.93 -6.04 10.95
C ARG A 144 -17.58 -6.73 11.26
N ASN A 145 -16.72 -6.07 12.04
CA ASN A 145 -15.42 -6.60 12.50
C ASN A 145 -14.53 -7.10 11.34
N VAL A 146 -14.61 -6.43 10.18
CA VAL A 146 -13.69 -6.65 9.07
C VAL A 146 -12.43 -5.85 9.34
N GLU A 147 -11.27 -6.48 9.16
CA GLU A 147 -9.98 -5.81 9.08
C GLU A 147 -9.58 -5.74 7.61
N ALA A 148 -9.15 -4.59 7.18
CA ALA A 148 -8.72 -4.37 5.80
C ALA A 148 -7.57 -3.38 5.77
N SER A 149 -6.48 -3.78 5.09
CA SER A 149 -5.33 -2.94 4.88
C SER A 149 -5.41 -2.18 3.55
N THR A 150 -4.38 -2.20 2.72
CA THR A 150 -4.31 -1.53 1.42
C THR A 150 -5.02 -2.36 0.33
N VAL A 151 -6.34 -2.42 0.38
CA VAL A 151 -7.16 -3.26 -0.53
C VAL A 151 -7.36 -2.61 -1.89
N LEU A 152 -7.07 -3.38 -2.94
CA LEU A 152 -7.42 -3.08 -4.33
C LEU A 152 -8.80 -3.65 -4.64
N ALA A 153 -9.78 -2.82 -4.89
CA ALA A 153 -11.15 -3.25 -5.15
C ALA A 153 -11.94 -2.22 -5.94
N LEU A 154 -12.92 -2.68 -6.72
CA LEU A 154 -14.01 -1.84 -7.22
C LEU A 154 -15.16 -1.88 -6.21
N PRO A 155 -15.43 -0.82 -5.45
CA PRO A 155 -16.36 -0.87 -4.33
C PRO A 155 -17.76 -1.37 -4.72
N LYS A 156 -18.28 -0.94 -5.87
CA LYS A 156 -19.62 -1.30 -6.36
C LYS A 156 -19.84 -2.82 -6.50
N MET A 157 -18.80 -3.56 -6.85
CA MET A 157 -18.87 -5.01 -7.12
C MET A 157 -18.22 -5.86 -6.02
N THR A 158 -17.84 -5.24 -4.90
CA THR A 158 -17.13 -5.90 -3.82
C THR A 158 -18.03 -6.18 -2.63
N LYS A 159 -18.01 -7.43 -2.16
CA LYS A 159 -18.67 -7.84 -0.92
C LYS A 159 -17.68 -8.51 0.02
N VAL A 160 -17.59 -8.02 1.25
CA VAL A 160 -16.75 -8.56 2.33
C VAL A 160 -17.64 -8.89 3.51
N ASP A 161 -17.75 -10.14 3.86
CA ASP A 161 -18.60 -10.57 4.98
C ASP A 161 -17.91 -10.35 6.34
N SER A 162 -18.69 -10.41 7.41
CA SER A 162 -18.24 -10.09 8.76
C SER A 162 -17.06 -10.95 9.24
N GLY A 163 -16.11 -10.32 9.93
CA GLY A 163 -14.94 -10.95 10.51
C GLY A 163 -13.85 -11.34 9.52
N ALA A 164 -13.98 -11.01 8.24
CA ALA A 164 -12.94 -11.23 7.25
C ALA A 164 -11.70 -10.38 7.54
N PHE A 165 -10.55 -10.84 7.07
CA PHE A 165 -9.27 -10.14 7.13
C PHE A 165 -8.67 -10.05 5.73
N LEU A 166 -8.40 -8.83 5.28
CA LEU A 166 -7.75 -8.53 4.01
C LEU A 166 -6.41 -7.86 4.33
N ALA A 167 -5.32 -8.56 4.05
CA ALA A 167 -3.96 -8.08 4.30
C ALA A 167 -3.53 -7.04 3.26
N ASP A 168 -2.25 -6.65 3.29
CA ASP A 168 -1.72 -5.62 2.41
C ASP A 168 -1.78 -6.01 0.93
N ASP A 169 -2.08 -5.02 0.09
CA ASP A 169 -2.16 -5.12 -1.37
C ASP A 169 -3.03 -6.28 -1.89
N THR A 170 -4.00 -6.71 -1.08
CA THR A 170 -4.95 -7.73 -1.53
C THR A 170 -5.82 -7.19 -2.66
N MET A 171 -6.00 -8.02 -3.70
CA MET A 171 -6.83 -7.68 -4.84
C MET A 171 -8.17 -8.43 -4.79
N VAL A 172 -9.24 -7.70 -4.46
CA VAL A 172 -10.60 -8.20 -4.65
C VAL A 172 -10.98 -7.92 -6.10
N ALA A 173 -10.42 -8.74 -7.01
CA ALA A 173 -10.57 -8.54 -8.46
C ALA A 173 -12.01 -8.82 -8.90
N THR A 174 -12.63 -7.81 -9.47
CA THR A 174 -14.00 -7.86 -9.98
C THR A 174 -14.08 -7.70 -11.48
N TYR A 175 -12.93 -7.65 -12.16
CA TYR A 175 -12.85 -7.66 -13.60
C TYR A 175 -11.58 -8.34 -14.10
N GLU A 176 -11.63 -8.80 -15.35
CA GLU A 176 -10.49 -9.29 -16.13
C GLU A 176 -10.51 -8.65 -17.52
N LEU A 177 -9.32 -8.53 -18.14
CA LEU A 177 -9.14 -7.98 -19.48
C LEU A 177 -8.66 -9.08 -20.42
N GLY A 178 -9.27 -9.20 -21.61
CA GLY A 178 -8.84 -10.13 -22.64
C GLY A 178 -9.49 -9.83 -23.97
N HIS A 179 -8.80 -10.09 -25.07
CA HIS A 179 -9.30 -9.96 -26.45
C HIS A 179 -9.95 -8.60 -26.79
N GLY A 180 -9.55 -7.52 -26.06
CA GLY A 180 -10.15 -6.19 -26.22
C GLY A 180 -11.48 -6.00 -25.48
N TRP A 181 -11.86 -6.96 -24.65
CA TRP A 181 -13.03 -6.93 -23.78
C TRP A 181 -12.63 -6.84 -22.33
N LEU A 182 -13.50 -6.27 -21.54
CA LEU A 182 -13.49 -6.31 -20.08
C LEU A 182 -14.64 -7.19 -19.62
N HIS A 183 -14.34 -8.24 -18.86
CA HIS A 183 -15.33 -9.04 -18.15
C HIS A 183 -15.44 -8.55 -16.72
N ALA A 184 -16.60 -8.05 -16.32
CA ALA A 184 -16.89 -7.57 -14.98
C ALA A 184 -17.86 -8.51 -14.26
N ALA A 185 -17.53 -8.92 -13.04
CA ALA A 185 -18.43 -9.70 -12.18
C ALA A 185 -18.11 -9.47 -10.70
N PRO A 186 -19.12 -9.55 -9.81
CA PRO A 186 -18.92 -9.37 -8.37
C PRO A 186 -17.94 -10.38 -7.78
N ALA A 187 -17.11 -9.91 -6.81
CA ALA A 187 -16.26 -10.77 -6.02
C ALA A 187 -16.65 -10.70 -4.54
N ARG A 188 -16.50 -11.84 -3.85
CA ARG A 188 -16.92 -11.95 -2.44
C ARG A 188 -15.83 -12.56 -1.57
N ILE A 189 -15.62 -11.94 -0.41
CA ILE A 189 -14.82 -12.49 0.69
C ILE A 189 -15.77 -12.97 1.78
N GLY A 190 -15.76 -14.27 2.05
CA GLY A 190 -16.70 -14.93 2.98
C GLY A 190 -16.45 -14.59 4.44
N LYS A 191 -17.40 -14.95 5.31
CA LYS A 191 -17.33 -14.71 6.76
C LYS A 191 -16.07 -15.33 7.36
N GLN A 192 -15.29 -14.55 8.13
CA GLN A 192 -14.06 -15.00 8.77
C GLN A 192 -13.03 -15.59 7.77
N ALA A 193 -13.11 -15.20 6.51
CA ALA A 193 -12.10 -15.57 5.52
C ALA A 193 -10.87 -14.67 5.65
N PHE A 194 -9.73 -15.19 5.22
CA PHE A 194 -8.44 -14.51 5.22
C PHE A 194 -7.92 -14.43 3.79
N LEU A 195 -7.56 -13.22 3.36
CA LEU A 195 -6.86 -12.98 2.11
C LEU A 195 -5.48 -12.40 2.45
N GLY A 196 -4.43 -13.16 2.18
CA GLY A 196 -3.04 -12.82 2.53
C GLY A 196 -2.47 -11.71 1.64
N ASN A 197 -1.32 -11.17 2.01
CA ASN A 197 -0.64 -10.09 1.30
C ASN A 197 -0.53 -10.40 -0.20
N SER A 198 -0.92 -9.45 -1.04
CA SER A 198 -0.99 -9.62 -2.50
C SER A 198 -1.80 -10.85 -2.97
N GLY A 199 -2.63 -11.41 -2.09
CA GLY A 199 -3.58 -12.46 -2.43
C GLY A 199 -4.74 -11.91 -3.26
N MET A 200 -5.28 -12.72 -4.17
CA MET A 200 -6.30 -12.22 -5.09
C MET A 200 -7.50 -13.15 -5.26
N THR A 201 -8.64 -12.52 -5.57
CA THR A 201 -9.79 -13.20 -6.14
C THR A 201 -9.76 -13.11 -7.68
N ALA A 202 -10.83 -13.52 -8.33
CA ALA A 202 -11.10 -13.23 -9.74
C ALA A 202 -12.59 -12.90 -9.90
N PRO A 203 -13.00 -12.30 -11.03
CA PRO A 203 -14.40 -11.97 -11.29
C PRO A 203 -15.33 -13.17 -11.13
N GLY A 204 -16.43 -12.99 -10.42
CA GLY A 204 -17.39 -14.06 -10.12
C GLY A 204 -16.92 -15.08 -9.08
N ARG A 205 -15.69 -14.99 -8.56
CA ARG A 205 -15.15 -15.92 -7.56
C ARG A 205 -15.37 -15.43 -6.12
N SER A 206 -15.31 -16.39 -5.19
CA SER A 206 -15.49 -16.11 -3.78
C SER A 206 -14.45 -16.84 -2.95
N VAL A 207 -13.82 -16.14 -2.03
CA VAL A 207 -13.11 -16.79 -0.90
C VAL A 207 -14.19 -17.32 0.05
N PRO A 208 -14.28 -18.62 0.33
CA PRO A 208 -15.39 -19.18 1.09
C PRO A 208 -15.28 -18.83 2.59
N LYS A 209 -16.38 -19.04 3.32
CA LYS A 209 -16.39 -18.87 4.78
C LYS A 209 -15.26 -19.66 5.44
N ARG A 210 -14.48 -18.99 6.31
CA ARG A 210 -13.28 -19.51 6.97
C ARG A 210 -12.22 -20.04 6.00
N GLY A 211 -12.28 -19.61 4.73
CA GLY A 211 -11.25 -19.93 3.75
C GLY A 211 -10.04 -19.03 3.93
N LEU A 212 -8.89 -19.51 3.49
CA LEU A 212 -7.65 -18.76 3.45
C LEU A 212 -7.06 -18.79 2.04
N VAL A 213 -6.68 -17.64 1.53
CA VAL A 213 -5.83 -17.51 0.34
C VAL A 213 -4.51 -16.92 0.80
N GLY A 214 -3.42 -17.63 0.55
CA GLY A 214 -2.08 -17.26 1.03
C GLY A 214 -1.51 -16.04 0.32
N VAL A 215 -0.30 -15.68 0.72
CA VAL A 215 0.47 -14.57 0.13
C VAL A 215 0.70 -14.86 -1.36
N LEU A 216 0.56 -13.82 -2.21
CA LEU A 216 0.76 -13.89 -3.66
C LEU A 216 0.01 -15.07 -4.31
N SER A 217 -1.18 -15.38 -3.84
CA SER A 217 -1.94 -16.57 -4.24
C SER A 217 -3.30 -16.20 -4.81
N SER A 218 -3.86 -17.08 -5.64
CA SER A 218 -5.17 -16.87 -6.25
C SER A 218 -6.27 -17.75 -5.63
N THR A 219 -7.52 -17.33 -5.82
CA THR A 219 -8.69 -18.09 -5.40
C THR A 219 -9.09 -19.08 -6.51
N PRO A 220 -9.26 -20.39 -6.23
CA PRO A 220 -9.73 -21.33 -7.23
C PRO A 220 -11.18 -21.07 -7.66
N ALA A 221 -11.57 -21.54 -8.83
CA ALA A 221 -12.94 -21.38 -9.34
C ALA A 221 -14.00 -22.02 -8.41
N LYS A 222 -13.67 -23.16 -7.81
CA LYS A 222 -14.51 -23.88 -6.85
C LYS A 222 -13.77 -24.04 -5.51
N ALA A 223 -13.83 -23.01 -4.68
CA ALA A 223 -13.23 -23.04 -3.35
C ALA A 223 -14.17 -23.68 -2.33
N LYS A 224 -13.63 -24.59 -1.50
CA LYS A 224 -14.40 -25.27 -0.44
C LYS A 224 -14.34 -24.47 0.86
N LYS A 225 -15.43 -24.54 1.63
CA LYS A 225 -15.55 -23.91 2.96
C LYS A 225 -14.46 -24.41 3.91
N GLY A 226 -13.79 -23.49 4.62
CA GLY A 226 -12.70 -23.82 5.53
C GLY A 226 -11.39 -24.26 4.89
N SER A 227 -11.29 -24.28 3.55
CA SER A 227 -10.06 -24.69 2.85
C SER A 227 -9.09 -23.52 2.71
N SER A 228 -7.80 -23.86 2.66
CA SER A 228 -6.71 -22.92 2.43
C SER A 228 -6.04 -23.20 1.09
N TYR A 229 -5.57 -22.15 0.42
CA TYR A 229 -4.97 -22.21 -0.90
C TYR A 229 -3.69 -21.38 -0.94
N LEU A 230 -2.66 -21.92 -1.61
CA LEU A 230 -1.38 -21.26 -1.82
C LEU A 230 -0.95 -21.42 -3.29
N GLY A 231 -0.41 -20.35 -3.86
CA GLY A 231 0.21 -20.35 -5.19
C GLY A 231 -0.72 -19.91 -6.33
N MET A 232 -0.12 -19.82 -7.52
CA MET A 232 -0.74 -19.57 -8.82
C MET A 232 -0.17 -20.55 -9.83
N PRO A 233 -0.93 -21.60 -10.20
CA PRO A 233 -2.31 -21.93 -9.82
C PRO A 233 -2.47 -22.29 -8.33
N PRO A 234 -3.68 -22.09 -7.75
CA PRO A 234 -3.92 -22.32 -6.34
C PRO A 234 -3.91 -23.82 -5.98
N LEU A 235 -3.03 -24.19 -5.08
CA LEU A 235 -2.93 -25.53 -4.51
C LEU A 235 -3.58 -25.57 -3.13
N PRO A 236 -4.37 -26.61 -2.79
CA PRO A 236 -4.95 -26.75 -1.46
C PRO A 236 -3.84 -27.06 -0.44
N VAL A 237 -3.86 -26.34 0.69
CA VAL A 237 -2.95 -26.55 1.81
C VAL A 237 -3.74 -26.79 3.10
N ARG A 238 -3.15 -27.52 4.04
CA ARG A 238 -3.74 -27.69 5.36
C ARG A 238 -3.57 -26.41 6.16
N ARG A 239 -4.64 -25.95 6.81
CA ARG A 239 -4.61 -24.82 7.72
C ARG A 239 -4.35 -25.32 9.14
N ALA A 240 -3.27 -24.86 9.76
CA ALA A 240 -3.15 -24.88 11.21
C ALA A 240 -4.01 -23.74 11.77
N VAL A 241 -4.91 -24.05 12.70
CA VAL A 241 -5.69 -23.04 13.43
C VAL A 241 -4.96 -22.80 14.74
N GLU A 242 -4.58 -21.54 15.00
CA GLU A 242 -4.00 -21.15 16.28
C GLU A 242 -5.12 -20.70 17.22
N GLU A 243 -5.19 -21.32 18.40
CA GLU A 243 -6.06 -20.85 19.47
C GLU A 243 -5.46 -19.58 20.06
N SER A 244 -6.26 -18.51 20.06
CA SER A 244 -5.82 -17.21 20.55
C SER A 244 -6.87 -16.57 21.46
N ASP A 245 -6.41 -15.67 22.32
CA ASP A 245 -7.30 -14.84 23.14
C ASP A 245 -8.20 -13.98 22.24
N THR A 246 -9.50 -14.31 22.24
CA THR A 246 -10.50 -13.63 21.43
C THR A 246 -10.65 -12.14 21.79
N SER A 247 -10.38 -11.77 23.05
CA SER A 247 -10.43 -10.36 23.51
C SER A 247 -9.32 -9.50 22.90
N ARG A 248 -8.25 -10.12 22.40
CA ARG A 248 -7.12 -9.46 21.74
C ARG A 248 -7.11 -9.66 20.23
N THR A 249 -8.06 -10.42 19.69
CA THR A 249 -8.13 -10.75 18.26
C THR A 249 -9.48 -10.41 17.63
N TYR A 250 -10.56 -11.10 17.97
CA TYR A 250 -11.86 -10.99 17.29
C TYR A 250 -12.89 -10.13 18.02
N THR A 251 -12.85 -10.09 19.35
CA THR A 251 -13.87 -9.42 20.20
C THR A 251 -13.24 -8.47 21.21
N PRO A 252 -12.51 -7.42 20.73
CA PRO A 252 -11.82 -6.51 21.63
C PRO A 252 -12.80 -5.68 22.46
N PRO A 253 -12.48 -5.39 23.73
CA PRO A 253 -13.27 -4.52 24.59
C PRO A 253 -13.22 -3.06 24.06
N LEU A 254 -14.19 -2.25 24.48
CA LEU A 254 -14.39 -0.90 23.98
C LEU A 254 -13.17 0.00 24.21
N HIS A 255 -12.51 -0.12 25.37
CA HIS A 255 -11.33 0.70 25.70
C HIS A 255 -10.17 0.45 24.72
N LEU A 256 -9.95 -0.79 24.25
CA LEU A 256 -8.93 -1.08 23.23
C LEU A 256 -9.31 -0.49 21.86
N LYS A 257 -10.61 -0.51 21.51
CA LYS A 257 -11.08 0.15 20.28
C LYS A 257 -10.84 1.65 20.32
N ALA A 258 -11.15 2.28 21.47
CA ALA A 258 -10.91 3.71 21.66
C ALA A 258 -9.41 4.06 21.64
N ALA A 259 -8.57 3.27 22.32
CA ALA A 259 -7.12 3.47 22.31
C ALA A 259 -6.52 3.33 20.91
N ARG A 260 -6.92 2.29 20.14
CA ARG A 260 -6.50 2.11 18.76
C ARG A 260 -6.95 3.28 17.88
N ALA A 261 -8.22 3.68 17.97
CA ALA A 261 -8.74 4.81 17.21
C ALA A 261 -7.95 6.10 17.48
N LEU A 262 -7.56 6.36 18.74
CA LEU A 262 -6.74 7.52 19.09
C LEU A 262 -5.35 7.48 18.45
N VAL A 263 -4.67 6.33 18.50
CA VAL A 263 -3.36 6.16 17.84
C VAL A 263 -3.50 6.31 16.33
N GLU A 264 -4.55 5.73 15.74
CA GLU A 264 -4.78 5.82 14.29
C GLU A 264 -5.15 7.24 13.84
N LEU A 265 -5.81 8.07 14.67
CA LEU A 265 -6.01 9.49 14.40
C LEU A 265 -4.68 10.26 14.32
N CYS A 266 -3.67 9.85 15.10
CA CYS A 266 -2.33 10.43 15.01
C CYS A 266 -1.65 10.21 13.65
N ARG A 267 -2.16 9.29 12.80
CA ARG A 267 -1.64 9.07 11.44
C ARG A 267 -1.83 10.27 10.51
N ILE A 268 -2.58 11.29 10.93
CA ILE A 268 -2.63 12.59 10.23
C ILE A 268 -1.34 13.41 10.44
N LEU A 269 -0.56 13.15 11.50
CA LEU A 269 0.64 13.93 11.82
C LEU A 269 1.70 13.91 10.71
N PRO A 270 2.08 12.77 10.10
CA PRO A 270 3.01 12.79 8.97
C PRO A 270 2.49 13.61 7.77
N VAL A 271 1.19 13.66 7.54
CA VAL A 271 0.60 14.52 6.51
C VAL A 271 0.73 16.00 6.90
N MET A 272 0.51 16.35 8.17
CA MET A 272 0.77 17.71 8.69
C MET A 272 2.25 18.09 8.54
N CYS A 273 3.18 17.18 8.82
CA CYS A 273 4.62 17.41 8.60
C CYS A 273 4.92 17.67 7.11
N ALA A 274 4.32 16.91 6.18
CA ALA A 274 4.48 17.12 4.75
C ALA A 274 3.95 18.50 4.31
N VAL A 275 2.79 18.93 4.82
CA VAL A 275 2.24 20.28 4.58
C VAL A 275 3.16 21.35 5.16
N ALA A 276 3.66 21.16 6.39
CA ALA A 276 4.60 22.10 7.02
C ALA A 276 5.90 22.24 6.21
N LEU A 277 6.44 21.13 5.69
CA LEU A 277 7.61 21.17 4.80
C LEU A 277 7.29 21.92 3.50
N THR A 278 6.11 21.70 2.91
CA THR A 278 5.67 22.43 1.71
C THR A 278 5.63 23.94 1.97
N VAL A 279 5.06 24.35 3.10
CA VAL A 279 5.05 25.76 3.53
C VAL A 279 6.48 26.27 3.71
N GLY A 280 7.33 25.52 4.44
CA GLY A 280 8.74 25.88 4.66
C GLY A 280 9.51 26.05 3.37
N VAL A 281 9.38 25.15 2.41
CA VAL A 281 10.00 25.24 1.06
C VAL A 281 9.50 26.47 0.32
N ALA A 282 8.17 26.72 0.31
CA ALA A 282 7.61 27.91 -0.35
C ALA A 282 8.19 29.21 0.22
N PHE A 283 8.23 29.33 1.55
CA PHE A 283 8.80 30.52 2.20
C PHE A 283 10.32 30.64 2.01
N ALA A 284 11.06 29.54 2.00
CA ALA A 284 12.50 29.56 1.68
C ALA A 284 12.75 30.08 0.25
N LEU A 285 11.96 29.59 -0.72
CA LEU A 285 12.07 30.09 -2.11
C LEU A 285 11.66 31.56 -2.23
N LEU A 286 10.63 32.01 -1.52
CA LEU A 286 10.27 33.43 -1.47
C LEU A 286 11.38 34.29 -0.84
N ALA A 287 12.02 33.83 0.23
CA ALA A 287 13.16 34.52 0.84
C ALA A 287 14.35 34.62 -0.12
N LEU A 288 14.67 33.55 -0.83
CA LEU A 288 15.73 33.54 -1.85
C LEU A 288 15.40 34.46 -3.02
N ALA A 289 14.15 34.51 -3.45
CA ALA A 289 13.70 35.41 -4.49
C ALA A 289 13.78 36.89 -4.06
N ALA A 290 13.46 37.18 -2.79
CA ALA A 290 13.61 38.52 -2.21
C ALA A 290 15.07 38.93 -2.08
N TRP A 291 15.98 38.00 -1.77
CA TRP A 291 17.42 38.25 -1.60
C TRP A 291 18.17 38.40 -2.93
N GLY A 292 17.99 37.52 -3.89
CA GLY A 292 18.78 37.43 -5.10
C GLY A 292 17.96 37.32 -6.41
N GLY A 293 16.66 37.64 -6.33
CA GLY A 293 15.75 37.59 -7.48
C GLY A 293 15.34 36.15 -7.89
N PHE A 294 14.63 36.08 -9.02
CA PHE A 294 14.12 34.81 -9.58
C PHE A 294 15.23 33.76 -9.77
N TRP A 295 16.40 34.16 -10.27
CA TRP A 295 17.48 33.21 -10.55
C TRP A 295 18.09 32.61 -9.29
N ALA A 296 18.19 33.37 -8.19
CA ALA A 296 18.63 32.81 -6.91
C ALA A 296 17.68 31.73 -6.41
N ALA A 297 16.38 31.98 -6.44
CA ALA A 297 15.37 30.99 -6.08
C ALA A 297 15.41 29.76 -7.02
N ALA A 298 15.51 29.98 -8.34
CA ALA A 298 15.53 28.88 -9.32
C ALA A 298 16.77 27.98 -9.16
N LEU A 299 17.98 28.56 -9.01
CA LEU A 299 19.22 27.81 -8.86
C LEU A 299 19.30 27.04 -7.52
N LEU A 300 18.74 27.61 -6.45
CA LEU A 300 18.78 27.01 -5.10
C LEU A 300 17.55 26.16 -4.78
N ALA A 301 16.55 26.06 -5.68
CA ALA A 301 15.36 25.23 -5.46
C ALA A 301 15.70 23.75 -5.22
N GLY A 302 16.65 23.20 -6.00
CA GLY A 302 17.12 21.82 -5.82
C GLY A 302 17.71 21.55 -4.42
N PRO A 303 18.70 22.32 -3.97
CA PRO A 303 19.21 22.25 -2.60
C PRO A 303 18.15 22.41 -1.51
N VAL A 304 17.20 23.35 -1.66
CA VAL A 304 16.10 23.53 -0.71
C VAL A 304 15.20 22.29 -0.63
N LEU A 305 14.80 21.74 -1.77
CA LEU A 305 14.00 20.51 -1.84
C LEU A 305 14.75 19.30 -1.26
N LEU A 306 16.06 19.18 -1.56
CA LEU A 306 16.89 18.12 -0.98
C LEU A 306 16.96 18.23 0.54
N ALA A 307 17.16 19.45 1.08
CA ALA A 307 17.18 19.68 2.52
C ALA A 307 15.83 19.29 3.17
N ALA A 308 14.71 19.67 2.55
CA ALA A 308 13.38 19.28 3.02
C ALA A 308 13.19 17.76 2.98
N GLY A 309 13.65 17.09 1.93
CA GLY A 309 13.62 15.63 1.82
C GLY A 309 14.46 14.92 2.89
N ILE A 310 15.63 15.46 3.22
CA ILE A 310 16.47 14.95 4.33
C ILE A 310 15.74 15.11 5.66
N VAL A 311 15.10 16.27 5.91
CA VAL A 311 14.30 16.49 7.11
C VAL A 311 13.16 15.49 7.20
N ALA A 312 12.45 15.22 6.08
CA ALA A 312 11.38 14.22 6.02
C ALA A 312 11.89 12.82 6.38
N ALA A 313 13.02 12.40 5.78
CA ALA A 313 13.63 11.10 6.04
C ALA A 313 14.09 10.96 7.51
N LEU A 314 14.73 11.98 8.08
CA LEU A 314 15.14 11.99 9.47
C LEU A 314 13.94 11.97 10.44
N THR A 315 12.85 12.68 10.09
CA THR A 315 11.61 12.68 10.89
C THR A 315 10.99 11.29 10.92
N ALA A 316 10.92 10.58 9.79
CA ALA A 316 10.43 9.20 9.74
C ALA A 316 11.33 8.25 10.52
N THR A 317 12.66 8.42 10.42
CA THR A 317 13.61 7.63 11.23
C THR A 317 13.40 7.87 12.73
N ALA A 318 13.27 9.12 13.15
CA ALA A 318 12.99 9.47 14.54
C ALA A 318 11.65 8.89 15.01
N ALA A 319 10.60 8.97 14.19
CA ALA A 319 9.31 8.39 14.49
C ALA A 319 9.39 6.87 14.73
N LYS A 320 10.11 6.13 13.87
CA LYS A 320 10.34 4.68 14.06
C LYS A 320 11.00 4.40 15.42
N TRP A 321 12.06 5.10 15.75
CA TRP A 321 12.78 4.87 17.02
C TRP A 321 11.99 5.30 18.25
N LEU A 322 11.20 6.36 18.18
CA LEU A 322 10.37 6.84 19.29
C LEU A 322 9.11 5.99 19.51
N LEU A 323 8.46 5.56 18.43
CA LEU A 323 7.19 4.84 18.51
C LEU A 323 7.37 3.35 18.77
N VAL A 324 8.35 2.72 18.14
CA VAL A 324 8.54 1.27 18.14
C VAL A 324 9.87 0.86 18.78
N GLY A 325 10.93 1.59 18.53
CA GLY A 325 12.27 1.24 18.94
C GLY A 325 12.85 0.09 18.09
N LYS A 326 13.53 -0.87 18.75
CA LYS A 326 14.13 -2.03 18.09
C LYS A 326 13.11 -3.15 17.94
N PHE A 327 12.92 -3.64 16.73
CA PHE A 327 12.09 -4.81 16.44
C PHE A 327 12.73 -6.10 16.96
N ARG A 328 11.88 -7.01 17.45
CA ARG A 328 12.27 -8.33 17.99
C ARG A 328 11.34 -9.39 17.43
N GLU A 329 11.79 -10.63 17.40
CA GLU A 329 11.02 -11.79 16.99
C GLU A 329 10.02 -12.19 18.08
N ILE A 330 8.90 -11.47 18.17
CA ILE A 330 7.85 -11.63 19.19
C ILE A 330 6.50 -11.56 18.48
N ASP A 331 5.58 -12.41 18.90
CA ASP A 331 4.20 -12.41 18.40
C ASP A 331 3.36 -11.35 19.10
N HIS A 332 2.59 -10.61 18.33
CA HIS A 332 1.70 -9.57 18.85
C HIS A 332 0.27 -9.78 18.36
N PRO A 333 -0.73 -9.84 19.26
CA PRO A 333 -2.11 -9.82 18.83
C PRO A 333 -2.46 -8.49 18.17
N LEU A 334 -3.38 -8.51 17.20
CA LEU A 334 -3.81 -7.31 16.45
C LEU A 334 -4.23 -6.15 17.38
N TRP A 335 -4.89 -6.48 18.49
CA TRP A 335 -5.33 -5.49 19.47
C TRP A 335 -4.27 -5.24 20.56
N SER A 336 -3.06 -4.92 20.11
CA SER A 336 -1.94 -4.49 20.96
C SER A 336 -1.42 -3.12 20.53
N SER A 337 -0.93 -2.33 21.48
CA SER A 337 -0.37 -1.00 21.18
C SER A 337 0.86 -1.06 20.27
N PHE A 338 1.57 -2.20 20.25
CA PHE A 338 2.71 -2.41 19.37
C PHE A 338 2.29 -2.33 17.90
N VAL A 339 1.27 -3.10 17.49
CA VAL A 339 0.79 -3.12 16.11
C VAL A 339 0.36 -1.73 15.65
N TRP A 340 -0.41 -1.00 16.48
CA TRP A 340 -0.90 0.33 16.09
C TRP A 340 0.20 1.38 15.99
N ARG A 341 1.23 1.31 16.87
CA ARG A 341 2.39 2.19 16.83
C ARG A 341 3.30 1.87 15.65
N ASN A 342 3.40 0.59 15.26
CA ASN A 342 4.11 0.18 14.06
C ASN A 342 3.44 0.78 12.81
N GLU A 343 2.13 0.63 12.68
CA GLU A 343 1.35 1.24 11.58
C GLU A 343 1.49 2.77 11.53
N LEU A 344 1.58 3.43 12.70
CA LEU A 344 1.83 4.87 12.76
C LEU A 344 3.24 5.20 12.27
N ALA A 345 4.26 4.44 12.66
CA ALA A 345 5.63 4.62 12.19
C ALA A 345 5.74 4.42 10.67
N ASP A 346 5.08 3.39 10.13
CA ASP A 346 5.00 3.15 8.69
C ASP A 346 4.32 4.30 7.94
N THR A 347 3.32 4.94 8.56
CA THR A 347 2.68 6.12 7.96
C THR A 347 3.64 7.30 7.83
N PHE A 348 4.61 7.48 8.75
CA PHE A 348 5.68 8.47 8.58
C PHE A 348 6.59 8.15 7.40
N VAL A 349 6.85 6.88 7.12
CA VAL A 349 7.61 6.48 5.95
C VAL A 349 6.80 6.76 4.69
N GLU A 350 5.59 6.23 4.59
CA GLU A 350 4.78 6.27 3.37
C GLU A 350 4.24 7.67 3.01
N ALA A 351 3.77 8.43 4.01
CA ALA A 351 3.17 9.74 3.76
C ALA A 351 4.15 10.91 3.84
N LEU A 352 5.36 10.70 4.38
CA LEU A 352 6.34 11.77 4.54
C LEU A 352 7.68 11.47 3.85
N ALA A 353 8.41 10.41 4.26
CA ALA A 353 9.74 10.17 3.75
C ALA A 353 9.76 9.77 2.27
N VAL A 354 8.86 8.89 1.85
CA VAL A 354 8.80 8.36 0.48
C VAL A 354 8.49 9.46 -0.54
N PRO A 355 7.44 10.29 -0.39
CA PRO A 355 7.14 11.35 -1.35
C PRO A 355 8.21 12.43 -1.43
N TRP A 356 8.91 12.73 -0.33
CA TRP A 356 9.87 13.82 -0.27
C TRP A 356 11.28 13.44 -0.73
N LEU A 357 11.72 12.20 -0.54
CA LEU A 357 13.08 11.78 -0.91
C LEU A 357 13.22 10.30 -1.20
N ILE A 358 12.77 9.44 -0.26
CA ILE A 358 13.16 8.02 -0.25
C ILE A 358 12.68 7.27 -1.49
N GLY A 359 11.49 7.62 -2.01
CA GLY A 359 10.94 7.00 -3.21
C GLY A 359 11.81 7.17 -4.47
N SER A 360 12.65 8.21 -4.51
CA SER A 360 13.56 8.47 -5.63
C SER A 360 14.95 7.83 -5.47
N LEU A 361 15.25 7.20 -4.33
CA LEU A 361 16.57 6.66 -4.02
C LEU A 361 16.76 5.19 -4.43
N GLY A 362 15.72 4.54 -4.99
CA GLY A 362 15.82 3.13 -5.45
C GLY A 362 17.00 2.92 -6.40
N GLY A 363 17.77 1.85 -6.17
CA GLY A 363 18.97 1.52 -6.94
C GLY A 363 20.18 2.42 -6.68
N THR A 364 20.10 3.38 -5.75
CA THR A 364 21.24 4.24 -5.39
C THR A 364 21.88 3.80 -4.08
N PRO A 365 23.16 4.14 -3.83
CA PRO A 365 23.82 3.84 -2.55
C PRO A 365 23.23 4.58 -1.35
N LEU A 366 22.40 5.62 -1.57
CA LEU A 366 21.78 6.43 -0.53
C LEU A 366 20.64 5.68 0.15
N LEU A 367 19.92 4.83 -0.57
CA LEU A 367 18.84 4.04 0.01
C LEU A 367 19.34 3.06 1.08
N PRO A 368 20.37 2.23 0.84
CA PRO A 368 21.00 1.42 1.88
C PRO A 368 21.52 2.25 3.07
N ALA A 369 22.06 3.45 2.83
CA ALA A 369 22.54 4.32 3.90
C ALA A 369 21.40 4.74 4.83
N TRP A 370 20.27 5.19 4.29
CA TRP A 370 19.09 5.52 5.07
C TRP A 370 18.50 4.30 5.80
N LEU A 371 18.37 3.15 5.13
CA LEU A 371 17.82 1.93 5.72
C LEU A 371 18.65 1.42 6.89
N ARG A 372 19.99 1.63 6.89
CA ARG A 372 20.83 1.35 8.06
C ARG A 372 20.43 2.21 9.26
N THR A 373 20.02 3.46 9.06
CA THR A 373 19.51 4.32 10.15
C THR A 373 18.18 3.83 10.72
N MET A 374 17.41 3.09 9.92
CA MET A 374 16.18 2.43 10.33
C MET A 374 16.42 1.12 11.11
N GLY A 375 17.63 0.56 11.05
CA GLY A 375 18.01 -0.65 11.78
C GLY A 375 18.32 -1.87 10.90
N VAL A 376 18.18 -1.78 9.59
CA VAL A 376 18.50 -2.89 8.66
C VAL A 376 20.01 -3.18 8.69
N LYS A 377 20.38 -4.45 8.76
CA LYS A 377 21.76 -4.89 8.63
C LYS A 377 22.08 -5.05 7.13
N ILE A 378 22.90 -4.18 6.58
CA ILE A 378 23.24 -4.17 5.15
C ILE A 378 24.73 -4.20 4.96
N GLY A 379 25.23 -5.19 4.22
CA GLY A 379 26.62 -5.36 3.81
C GLY A 379 27.10 -4.32 2.79
N ARG A 380 28.27 -4.57 2.20
CA ARG A 380 28.87 -3.72 1.16
C ARG A 380 28.36 -4.10 -0.21
N GLY A 381 28.24 -3.11 -1.13
CA GLY A 381 27.86 -3.36 -2.52
C GLY A 381 26.45 -3.91 -2.74
N VAL A 382 25.56 -3.75 -1.78
CA VAL A 382 24.18 -4.23 -1.87
C VAL A 382 23.38 -3.34 -2.82
N TRP A 383 22.67 -3.96 -3.78
CA TRP A 383 21.72 -3.30 -4.66
C TRP A 383 20.31 -3.39 -4.08
N LEU A 384 19.67 -2.25 -3.87
CA LEU A 384 18.31 -2.16 -3.35
C LEU A 384 17.45 -1.27 -4.27
N ASP A 385 16.42 -1.86 -4.86
CA ASP A 385 15.42 -1.13 -5.67
C ASP A 385 14.01 -1.23 -5.03
N THR A 386 13.97 -1.35 -3.71
CA THR A 386 12.79 -1.22 -2.86
C THR A 386 13.18 -0.62 -1.53
N TYR A 387 12.38 0.31 -1.03
CA TYR A 387 12.53 0.86 0.32
C TYR A 387 11.72 0.05 1.36
N TRP A 388 10.80 -0.78 0.91
CA TRP A 388 9.86 -1.50 1.76
C TRP A 388 10.51 -2.72 2.40
N LEU A 389 11.12 -2.51 3.56
CA LEU A 389 11.68 -3.52 4.45
C LEU A 389 11.02 -3.37 5.82
N PRO A 390 9.77 -3.86 6.00
CA PRO A 390 9.06 -3.73 7.26
C PRO A 390 9.85 -4.41 8.39
N GLU A 391 9.64 -3.97 9.62
CA GLU A 391 10.37 -4.42 10.80
C GLU A 391 11.90 -4.50 10.54
N SER A 392 12.46 -3.39 10.16
CA SER A 392 13.81 -3.21 9.60
C SER A 392 14.94 -3.93 10.36
N ASP A 393 14.89 -3.99 11.70
CA ASP A 393 15.90 -4.70 12.52
C ASP A 393 15.91 -6.23 12.30
N LEU A 394 14.87 -6.77 11.68
CA LEU A 394 14.76 -8.21 11.38
C LEU A 394 15.27 -8.57 9.98
N VAL A 395 15.72 -7.60 9.19
CA VAL A 395 16.26 -7.82 7.85
C VAL A 395 17.79 -7.79 7.90
N SER A 396 18.41 -8.81 7.28
CA SER A 396 19.87 -8.91 7.13
C SER A 396 20.23 -9.19 5.68
N LEU A 397 21.07 -8.33 5.09
CA LEU A 397 21.52 -8.41 3.70
C LEU A 397 23.05 -8.51 3.69
N GLY A 398 23.59 -9.62 3.17
CA GLY A 398 25.02 -9.86 3.01
C GLY A 398 25.67 -9.00 1.93
N ASP A 399 26.99 -9.01 1.86
CA ASP A 399 27.74 -8.26 0.86
C ASP A 399 27.30 -8.65 -0.56
N GLY A 400 27.13 -7.67 -1.45
CA GLY A 400 26.75 -7.91 -2.82
C GLY A 400 25.32 -8.47 -3.03
N ALA A 401 24.50 -8.55 -1.99
CA ALA A 401 23.11 -8.99 -2.14
C ALA A 401 22.32 -8.04 -3.04
N THR A 402 21.36 -8.58 -3.78
CA THR A 402 20.53 -7.81 -4.73
C THR A 402 19.06 -8.02 -4.45
N ILE A 403 18.33 -6.93 -4.18
CA ILE A 403 16.88 -6.92 -4.09
C ILE A 403 16.35 -6.01 -5.20
N ASN A 404 15.66 -6.63 -6.15
CA ASN A 404 15.15 -5.95 -7.32
C ASN A 404 13.84 -5.18 -7.05
N ARG A 405 13.38 -4.45 -8.06
CA ARG A 405 12.18 -3.64 -8.01
C ARG A 405 10.93 -4.46 -7.70
N GLY A 406 10.05 -3.89 -6.85
CA GLY A 406 8.79 -4.50 -6.47
C GLY A 406 8.91 -5.74 -5.58
N CYS A 407 10.11 -6.02 -5.06
CA CYS A 407 10.30 -7.10 -4.09
C CYS A 407 9.76 -6.71 -2.71
N VAL A 408 9.28 -7.73 -1.99
CA VAL A 408 8.87 -7.61 -0.59
C VAL A 408 9.69 -8.57 0.27
N VAL A 409 10.43 -8.00 1.22
CA VAL A 409 11.11 -8.77 2.27
C VAL A 409 10.23 -8.72 3.50
N GLN A 410 9.33 -9.68 3.59
CA GLN A 410 8.28 -9.71 4.61
C GLN A 410 8.82 -10.32 5.90
N THR A 411 8.88 -9.53 6.95
CA THR A 411 9.36 -9.97 8.28
C THR A 411 8.24 -10.33 9.23
N HIS A 412 6.99 -10.03 8.88
CA HIS A 412 5.82 -10.44 9.64
C HIS A 412 4.73 -11.06 8.75
N LEU A 413 3.89 -11.87 9.36
CA LEU A 413 2.62 -12.33 8.79
C LEU A 413 1.54 -12.29 9.84
N PHE A 414 0.34 -11.88 9.43
CA PHE A 414 -0.84 -12.08 10.25
C PHE A 414 -1.40 -13.48 10.01
N HIS A 415 -1.59 -14.23 11.10
CA HIS A 415 -2.33 -15.47 11.11
C HIS A 415 -3.35 -15.43 12.25
N ASP A 416 -4.63 -15.69 11.94
CA ASP A 416 -5.72 -15.61 12.92
C ASP A 416 -5.69 -14.34 13.82
N ARG A 417 -5.30 -13.18 13.21
CA ARG A 417 -5.14 -11.86 13.84
C ARG A 417 -4.01 -11.77 14.88
N ILE A 418 -3.03 -12.63 14.75
CA ILE A 418 -1.75 -12.53 15.46
C ILE A 418 -0.69 -12.14 14.43
N MET A 419 0.07 -11.10 14.71
CA MET A 419 1.24 -10.68 13.95
C MET A 419 2.44 -11.46 14.46
N THR A 420 2.88 -12.44 13.67
CA THR A 420 4.09 -13.21 13.97
C THR A 420 5.26 -12.61 13.22
N MET A 421 6.35 -12.29 13.93
CA MET A 421 7.54 -11.68 13.36
C MET A 421 8.73 -12.63 13.41
N SER A 422 9.46 -12.74 12.29
CA SER A 422 10.70 -13.53 12.21
C SER A 422 11.68 -12.87 11.26
N ARG A 423 12.97 -13.14 11.50
CA ARG A 423 14.08 -12.59 10.70
C ARG A 423 14.05 -13.13 9.28
N VAL A 424 14.46 -12.28 8.33
CA VAL A 424 14.73 -12.66 6.94
C VAL A 424 16.19 -12.33 6.63
N THR A 425 16.89 -13.29 6.03
CA THR A 425 18.31 -13.14 5.68
C THR A 425 18.54 -13.43 4.20
N LEU A 426 19.19 -12.51 3.51
CA LEU A 426 19.80 -12.75 2.21
C LEU A 426 21.32 -12.75 2.41
N GLU A 427 21.98 -13.87 2.12
CA GLU A 427 23.40 -14.02 2.31
C GLU A 427 24.21 -13.32 1.19
N GLU A 428 25.56 -13.40 1.27
CA GLU A 428 26.46 -12.77 0.32
C GLU A 428 26.13 -13.14 -1.14
N GLY A 429 25.99 -12.14 -2.01
CA GLY A 429 25.69 -12.31 -3.42
C GLY A 429 24.32 -12.92 -3.74
N ALA A 430 23.45 -13.08 -2.75
CA ALA A 430 22.10 -13.58 -2.96
C ALA A 430 21.26 -12.58 -3.77
N THR A 431 20.44 -13.07 -4.70
CA THR A 431 19.61 -12.25 -5.57
C THR A 431 18.14 -12.62 -5.44
N LEU A 432 17.29 -11.63 -5.11
CA LEU A 432 15.85 -11.72 -5.21
C LEU A 432 15.38 -10.98 -6.48
N GLY A 433 14.84 -11.73 -7.42
CA GLY A 433 14.37 -11.22 -8.71
C GLY A 433 13.14 -10.32 -8.59
N PRO A 434 12.87 -9.49 -9.62
CA PRO A 434 11.77 -8.51 -9.59
C PRO A 434 10.43 -9.12 -9.13
N HIS A 435 9.69 -8.38 -8.29
CA HIS A 435 8.41 -8.81 -7.72
C HIS A 435 8.47 -10.12 -6.93
N GLY A 436 9.67 -10.54 -6.49
CA GLY A 436 9.85 -11.68 -5.58
C GLY A 436 9.42 -11.32 -4.16
N ILE A 437 8.87 -12.30 -3.45
CA ILE A 437 8.46 -12.16 -2.03
C ILE A 437 9.21 -13.21 -1.21
N VAL A 438 9.78 -12.77 -0.10
CA VAL A 438 10.42 -13.64 0.91
C VAL A 438 9.63 -13.51 2.21
N LEU A 439 9.14 -14.63 2.75
CA LEU A 439 8.31 -14.66 3.94
C LEU A 439 9.14 -14.80 5.24
N PRO A 440 8.54 -14.51 6.41
CA PRO A 440 9.24 -14.51 7.69
C PRO A 440 9.95 -15.83 8.00
N GLY A 441 11.14 -15.73 8.59
CA GLY A 441 11.94 -16.87 8.96
C GLY A 441 12.69 -17.53 7.81
N ALA A 442 12.54 -17.03 6.57
CA ALA A 442 13.25 -17.58 5.43
C ALA A 442 14.66 -17.00 5.27
N SER A 443 15.52 -17.79 4.65
CA SER A 443 16.89 -17.38 4.27
C SER A 443 17.17 -17.75 2.82
N ILE A 444 17.87 -16.87 2.11
CA ILE A 444 18.40 -17.14 0.76
C ILE A 444 19.91 -17.25 0.89
N GLY A 445 20.44 -18.45 0.62
CA GLY A 445 21.86 -18.77 0.76
C GLY A 445 22.75 -17.99 -0.20
N ALA A 446 24.05 -17.99 0.10
CA ALA A 446 25.05 -17.22 -0.64
C ALA A 446 25.02 -17.54 -2.15
N ARG A 447 25.18 -16.52 -3.00
CA ARG A 447 25.22 -16.59 -4.47
C ARG A 447 24.02 -17.29 -5.12
N THR A 448 22.92 -17.38 -4.38
CA THR A 448 21.68 -17.99 -4.86
C THR A 448 20.80 -16.97 -5.58
N THR A 449 20.18 -17.38 -6.67
CA THR A 449 19.21 -16.55 -7.41
C THR A 449 17.81 -17.10 -7.26
N VAL A 450 16.91 -16.28 -6.69
CA VAL A 450 15.47 -16.48 -6.73
C VAL A 450 14.91 -15.65 -7.89
N GLY A 451 14.27 -16.29 -8.84
CA GLY A 451 13.78 -15.65 -10.08
C GLY A 451 12.60 -14.70 -9.87
N PRO A 452 12.17 -13.98 -10.92
CA PRO A 452 11.10 -12.98 -10.83
C PRO A 452 9.74 -13.60 -10.45
N GLY A 453 8.90 -12.83 -9.73
CA GLY A 453 7.55 -13.25 -9.33
C GLY A 453 7.50 -14.48 -8.43
N SER A 454 8.60 -14.81 -7.78
CA SER A 454 8.73 -16.01 -6.96
C SER A 454 8.33 -15.76 -5.51
N LEU A 455 7.88 -16.81 -4.83
CA LEU A 455 7.53 -16.80 -3.41
C LEU A 455 8.41 -17.78 -2.64
N VAL A 456 9.30 -17.26 -1.80
CA VAL A 456 10.03 -18.02 -0.78
C VAL A 456 9.13 -18.14 0.45
N THR A 457 8.77 -19.36 0.83
CA THR A 457 7.76 -19.58 1.87
C THR A 457 8.34 -19.42 3.28
N ARG A 458 7.47 -19.33 4.27
CA ARG A 458 7.85 -19.12 5.68
C ARG A 458 8.82 -20.20 6.15
N GLY A 459 9.95 -19.79 6.69
CA GLY A 459 10.96 -20.68 7.26
C GLY A 459 11.79 -21.47 6.25
N ASP A 460 11.64 -21.23 4.94
CA ASP A 460 12.46 -21.87 3.93
C ASP A 460 13.93 -21.46 4.07
N ALA A 461 14.83 -22.42 4.04
CA ALA A 461 16.27 -22.23 3.90
C ALA A 461 16.69 -22.59 2.47
N VAL A 462 16.80 -21.58 1.61
CA VAL A 462 17.21 -21.78 0.22
C VAL A 462 18.72 -22.00 0.17
N PRO A 463 19.20 -23.13 -0.36
CA PRO A 463 20.64 -23.47 -0.31
C PRO A 463 21.49 -22.51 -1.14
N ALA A 464 22.77 -22.36 -0.75
CA ALA A 464 23.76 -21.58 -1.48
C ALA A 464 24.00 -22.11 -2.89
N ASP A 465 24.54 -21.26 -3.78
CA ASP A 465 24.97 -21.60 -5.14
C ASP A 465 23.87 -22.25 -6.00
N SER A 466 22.61 -21.88 -5.79
CA SER A 466 21.44 -22.51 -6.41
C SER A 466 20.54 -21.50 -7.14
N ARG A 467 19.59 -22.02 -7.93
CA ARG A 467 18.60 -21.19 -8.64
C ARG A 467 17.18 -21.71 -8.43
N TRP A 468 16.28 -20.80 -8.13
CA TRP A 468 14.90 -21.11 -7.78
C TRP A 468 13.90 -20.20 -8.51
N LEU A 469 12.75 -20.73 -8.86
CA LEU A 469 11.68 -19.99 -9.54
C LEU A 469 10.33 -20.56 -9.16
N GLY A 470 9.31 -19.70 -9.10
CA GLY A 470 7.92 -20.11 -8.97
C GLY A 470 7.23 -19.64 -7.69
N ASN A 471 5.95 -19.95 -7.59
CA ASN A 471 5.08 -19.56 -6.48
C ASN A 471 4.23 -20.77 -6.02
N PRO A 472 4.62 -21.48 -4.94
CA PRO A 472 5.92 -21.37 -4.23
C PRO A 472 7.13 -21.75 -5.10
N ILE A 473 8.34 -21.42 -4.62
CA ILE A 473 9.58 -21.72 -5.36
C ILE A 473 9.82 -23.22 -5.54
N SER A 474 10.41 -23.55 -6.66
CA SER A 474 10.98 -24.87 -6.97
C SER A 474 12.33 -24.70 -7.67
N ALA A 475 13.13 -25.76 -7.78
CA ALA A 475 14.40 -25.70 -8.49
C ALA A 475 14.22 -25.18 -9.92
N TRP A 476 14.96 -24.14 -10.28
CA TRP A 476 14.90 -23.55 -11.62
C TRP A 476 15.66 -24.45 -12.60
N ARG A 477 14.93 -25.30 -13.30
CA ARG A 477 15.47 -26.15 -14.37
C ARG A 477 15.61 -25.31 -15.64
N ARG A 478 16.76 -25.46 -16.32
CA ARG A 478 17.03 -24.85 -17.62
C ARG A 478 16.17 -25.53 -18.69
#